data_64e2ac563c36ad9e6ecbca7ab377a1c9
#
_entry.id   64e2ac563c36ad9e6ecbca7ab377a1c9
#
_cell.length_a   1.000
_cell.length_b   1.000
_cell.length_c   1.000
_cell.angle_alpha   90.00
_cell.angle_beta   90.00
_cell.angle_gamma   90.00
#
_symmetry.space_group_name_H-M   'P 1'
#
loop_
_entity.id
_entity.type
_entity.pdbx_description
1 polymer ?
#
loop_
_entity_poly.entity_id
_entity_poly.type
_entity_poly.pdbx_seq_one_letter_code
_entity_poly.pdbx_strand_id
1 'polypeptide(L)' 'MATVIEGIKFYTIPETAKALRVTPQTIRAWIKQGKLKGQRIGRPLLITESNLKEFLKATNKPL' A
#
# COMPACT_ATOMS: atom_id res chain seq x y z
N MET A 1 10.45 2.85 6.23
CA MET A 1 9.88 3.79 7.18
C MET A 1 8.64 4.44 6.63
N ALA A 2 7.64 4.60 7.46
CA ALA A 2 6.39 5.17 7.01
C ALA A 2 6.45 6.70 7.07
N THR A 3 5.77 7.33 6.14
CA THR A 3 5.61 8.78 6.13
C THR A 3 4.33 9.11 6.86
N VAL A 4 4.41 10.06 7.77
CA VAL A 4 3.24 10.47 8.55
C VAL A 4 2.85 11.89 8.15
N ILE A 5 1.61 12.05 7.69
CA ILE A 5 1.06 13.35 7.32
C ILE A 5 -0.24 13.52 8.08
N GLU A 6 -0.31 14.56 8.90
CA GLU A 6 -1.50 14.85 9.71
C GLU A 6 -1.95 13.64 10.54
N GLY A 7 -0.99 12.93 11.11
CA GLY A 7 -1.29 11.79 11.95
C GLY A 7 -1.63 10.51 11.21
N ILE A 8 -1.64 10.55 9.88
CA ILE A 8 -1.93 9.38 9.06
C ILE A 8 -0.62 8.81 8.53
N LYS A 9 -0.44 7.53 8.71
CA LYS A 9 0.75 6.85 8.21
C LYS A 9 0.58 6.49 6.74
N PHE A 10 1.60 6.81 5.96
CA PHE A 10 1.63 6.48 4.54
C PHE A 10 2.85 5.61 4.26
N TYR A 11 2.69 4.69 3.35
CA TYR A 11 3.77 3.80 2.94
C TYR A 11 4.04 3.99 1.46
N THR A 12 5.32 3.98 1.09
CA THR A 12 5.68 4.01 -0.32
C THR A 12 5.46 2.63 -0.91
N ILE A 13 5.48 2.56 -2.24
CA ILE A 13 5.33 1.27 -2.92
C ILE A 13 6.43 0.29 -2.51
N PRO A 14 7.71 0.67 -2.50
CA PRO A 14 8.75 -0.24 -2.05
C PRO A 14 8.56 -0.70 -0.61
N GLU A 15 8.12 0.19 0.27
CA GLU A 15 7.90 -0.18 1.66
C GLU A 15 6.76 -1.17 1.79
N THR A 16 5.68 -0.95 1.05
CA THR A 16 4.55 -1.85 1.06
C THR A 16 4.94 -3.22 0.50
N ALA A 17 5.68 -3.21 -0.60
CA ALA A 17 6.13 -4.46 -1.20
C ALA A 17 6.97 -5.27 -0.23
N LYS A 18 7.87 -4.59 0.48
CA LYS A 18 8.71 -5.26 1.45
C LYS A 18 7.91 -5.84 2.60
N ALA A 19 6.92 -5.09 3.06
CA ALA A 19 6.08 -5.54 4.15
C ALA A 19 5.26 -6.76 3.77
N LEU A 20 4.80 -6.81 2.53
CA LEU A 20 3.99 -7.90 2.03
C LEU A 20 4.81 -9.00 1.37
N ARG A 21 6.12 -8.82 1.30
CA ARG A 21 7.04 -9.79 0.69
C ARG A 21 6.72 -10.06 -0.77
N VAL A 22 6.41 -8.99 -1.49
CA VAL A 22 6.17 -9.06 -2.93
C VAL A 22 7.03 -8.00 -3.60
N THR A 23 7.02 -7.99 -4.93
CA THR A 23 7.78 -7.00 -5.67
C THR A 23 7.00 -5.70 -5.79
N PRO A 24 7.69 -4.56 -5.96
CA PRO A 24 7.00 -3.30 -6.20
C PRO A 24 6.08 -3.35 -7.41
N GLN A 25 6.47 -4.10 -8.43
CA GLN A 25 5.63 -4.25 -9.61
C GLN A 25 4.29 -4.88 -9.27
N THR A 26 4.31 -5.85 -8.38
CA THR A 26 3.07 -6.50 -7.92
C THR A 26 2.16 -5.48 -7.24
N ILE A 27 2.74 -4.62 -6.41
CA ILE A 27 1.95 -3.59 -5.74
C ILE A 27 1.31 -2.65 -6.76
N ARG A 28 2.08 -2.24 -7.76
CA ARG A 28 1.56 -1.36 -8.80
C ARG A 28 0.44 -2.02 -9.58
N ALA A 29 0.60 -3.30 -9.86
CA ALA A 29 -0.44 -4.05 -10.57
C ALA A 29 -1.73 -4.12 -9.76
N TRP A 30 -1.62 -4.36 -8.47
CA TRP A 30 -2.79 -4.39 -7.60
C TRP A 30 -3.49 -3.04 -7.54
N ILE A 31 -2.72 -1.96 -7.52
CA ILE A 31 -3.30 -0.62 -7.53
C ILE A 31 -4.02 -0.38 -8.85
N LYS A 32 -3.40 -0.78 -9.94
CA LYS A 32 -3.99 -0.61 -11.25
C LYS A 32 -5.28 -1.41 -11.40
N GLN A 33 -5.32 -2.59 -10.79
CA GLN A 33 -6.50 -3.45 -10.85
C GLN A 33 -7.59 -3.01 -9.88
N GLY A 34 -7.29 -2.04 -9.03
CA GLY A 34 -8.26 -1.58 -8.05
C GLY A 34 -8.33 -2.43 -6.79
N LYS A 35 -7.44 -3.40 -6.66
CA LYS A 35 -7.43 -4.24 -5.47
C LYS A 35 -6.85 -3.53 -4.27
N LEU A 36 -5.85 -2.71 -4.50
CA LEU A 36 -5.20 -1.95 -3.44
C LEU A 36 -5.32 -0.48 -3.78
N LYS A 37 -5.86 0.29 -2.85
CA LYS A 37 -6.04 1.71 -3.06
C LYS A 37 -4.79 2.47 -2.69
N GLY A 38 -4.30 3.27 -3.61
CA GLY A 38 -3.17 4.14 -3.37
C GLY A 38 -3.59 5.59 -3.54
N GLN A 39 -2.91 6.47 -2.84
CA GLN A 39 -3.16 7.90 -2.96
C GLN A 39 -1.95 8.58 -3.56
N ARG A 40 -2.20 9.40 -4.56
CA ARG A 40 -1.14 10.17 -5.19
C ARG A 40 -1.03 11.51 -4.49
N ILE A 41 0.00 11.64 -3.69
CA ILE A 41 0.28 12.88 -2.99
C ILE A 41 1.56 13.43 -3.58
N GLY A 42 1.44 14.46 -4.41
CA GLY A 42 2.58 14.94 -5.17
C GLY A 42 2.94 13.91 -6.24
N ARG A 43 4.22 13.60 -6.36
CA ARG A 43 4.67 12.64 -7.35
C ARG A 43 4.55 11.19 -6.90
N PRO A 44 5.01 10.84 -5.69
CA PRO A 44 4.98 9.45 -5.29
C PRO A 44 3.57 9.00 -4.97
N LEU A 45 3.31 7.77 -5.34
CA LEU A 45 2.06 7.12 -4.98
C LEU A 45 2.25 6.54 -3.59
N LEU A 46 1.40 6.93 -2.68
CA LEU A 46 1.48 6.49 -1.30
C LEU A 46 0.26 5.66 -0.94
N ILE A 47 0.47 4.73 -0.03
CA ILE A 47 -0.60 3.84 0.43
C ILE A 47 -0.83 4.13 1.91
N THR A 48 -2.07 4.46 2.27
CA THR A 48 -2.38 4.73 3.67
C THR A 48 -2.43 3.43 4.44
N GLU A 49 -2.18 3.53 5.74
CA GLU A 49 -2.26 2.37 6.60
C GLU A 49 -3.65 1.75 6.55
N SER A 50 -4.68 2.58 6.52
CA SER A 50 -6.04 2.09 6.42
C SER A 50 -6.27 1.28 5.16
N ASN A 51 -5.81 1.80 4.02
CA ASN A 51 -5.98 1.09 2.76
C ASN A 51 -5.23 -0.23 2.76
N LEU A 52 -4.05 -0.24 3.37
CA LEU A 52 -3.26 -1.45 3.45
C LEU A 52 -3.97 -2.48 4.33
N LYS A 53 -4.52 -2.06 5.44
CA LYS A 53 -5.25 -2.96 6.32
C LYS A 53 -6.49 -3.52 5.63
N GLU A 54 -7.21 -2.68 4.91
CA GLU A 54 -8.39 -3.13 4.18
C GLU A 54 -8.02 -4.15 3.12
N PHE A 55 -6.91 -3.93 2.44
CA PHE A 55 -6.46 -4.87 1.44
C PHE A 55 -6.14 -6.22 2.08
N LEU A 56 -5.44 -6.21 3.20
CA LEU A 56 -5.10 -7.44 3.90
C LEU A 56 -6.33 -8.16 4.42
N LYS A 57 -7.32 -7.40 4.84
CA LYS A 57 -8.58 -7.98 5.29
C LYS A 57 -9.34 -8.61 4.13
N ALA A 58 -9.38 -7.91 3.01
CA ALA A 58 -10.12 -8.38 1.84
C ALA A 58 -9.52 -9.65 1.27
N THR A 59 -8.19 -9.73 1.24
CA THR A 59 -7.54 -10.93 0.77
C THR A 59 -7.61 -12.03 1.80
N ASN A 60 -7.49 -11.68 3.05
CA ASN A 60 -7.65 -12.58 4.19
C ASN A 60 -7.17 -14.00 3.91
N LYS A 61 -5.98 -14.12 3.41
CA LYS A 61 -5.41 -15.43 3.19
C LYS A 61 -4.59 -15.83 4.39
N PRO A 62 -4.97 -16.89 5.04
CA PRO A 62 -4.13 -17.41 6.11
C PRO A 62 -2.83 -17.88 5.49
N LEU A 63 -1.76 -17.45 6.06
CA LEU A 63 -0.45 -17.83 5.55
C LEU A 63 0.01 -19.12 6.18
#